data_94efeb7abd85dd0675cd6fd50a1bb72f
#
_entry.id   94efeb7abd85dd0675cd6fd50a1bb72f
#
_cell.length_a   1.000
_cell.length_b   1.000
_cell.length_c   1.000
_cell.angle_alpha   90.00
_cell.angle_beta   90.00
_cell.angle_gamma   90.00
#
_symmetry.space_group_name_H-M   'P 1'
#
loop_
_entity.id
_entity.type
_entity.pdbx_description
1 polymer ?
#
loop_
_entity_poly.entity_id
_entity_poly.type
_entity_poly.pdbx_seq_one_letter_code
_entity_poly.pdbx_strand_id
1 'polypeptide(L)'
;MIDLSKYLIFENNKKTFKETSKDDHDGSITYMTESQYQVISFDDVKEEYIKDLGLKSVPRSNDALLSLPDGSLVFVEFKNGYIDLKNQYDIRKKIFDSMLIFSDIVETGISHTRAEMDYILVYNQTKNPLEPGSAKTKVSDSESRDAIAKKLSRLGHTEYVKFGLDIFKNYCFREVYSYTIQEFEKNFLEKHAI
;
A
#
# COMPACT_ATOMS: atom_id res chain seq x y z
N MET A 1 -18.42 -6.63 -8.43
CA MET A 1 -17.07 -6.53 -9.01
C MET A 1 -17.00 -5.27 -9.86
N ILE A 2 -16.08 -4.35 -9.58
CA ILE A 2 -15.86 -3.11 -10.35
C ILE A 2 -14.87 -3.44 -11.49
N ASP A 3 -15.26 -3.09 -12.70
CA ASP A 3 -14.42 -3.19 -13.89
C ASP A 3 -13.74 -1.83 -14.11
N LEU A 4 -12.46 -1.73 -13.73
CA LEU A 4 -11.68 -0.48 -13.81
C LEU A 4 -11.52 0.02 -15.25
N SER A 5 -11.58 -0.85 -16.26
CA SER A 5 -11.45 -0.48 -17.67
C SER A 5 -12.58 0.40 -18.19
N LYS A 6 -13.69 0.49 -17.47
CA LYS A 6 -14.83 1.37 -17.82
C LYS A 6 -14.58 2.83 -17.48
N TYR A 7 -13.55 3.14 -16.72
CA TYR A 7 -13.25 4.50 -16.25
C TYR A 7 -12.02 5.03 -16.99
N LEU A 8 -12.21 6.02 -17.87
CA LEU A 8 -11.14 6.60 -18.68
C LEU A 8 -9.96 7.09 -17.82
N ILE A 9 -10.24 7.64 -16.65
CA ILE A 9 -9.20 8.12 -15.72
C ILE A 9 -8.25 6.98 -15.29
N PHE A 10 -8.71 5.74 -15.16
CA PHE A 10 -7.85 4.61 -14.86
C PHE A 10 -7.11 4.11 -16.10
N GLU A 11 -7.77 4.10 -17.26
CA GLU A 11 -7.15 3.68 -18.52
C GLU A 11 -6.03 4.61 -18.98
N ASN A 12 -6.19 5.92 -18.78
CA ASN A 12 -5.23 6.93 -19.17
C ASN A 12 -3.98 6.95 -18.28
N ASN A 13 -4.06 6.41 -17.06
CA ASN A 13 -3.02 6.50 -16.05
C ASN A 13 -2.36 5.13 -15.76
N LYS A 14 -2.17 4.31 -16.81
CA LYS A 14 -1.45 3.03 -16.69
C LYS A 14 0.06 3.24 -16.74
N LYS A 15 0.76 2.58 -15.81
CA LYS A 15 2.23 2.48 -15.71
C LYS A 15 2.61 1.06 -15.32
N THR A 16 3.91 0.76 -15.31
CA THR A 16 4.42 -0.49 -14.76
C THR A 16 4.59 -0.40 -13.25
N PHE A 17 4.60 -1.53 -12.53
CA PHE A 17 4.98 -1.56 -11.13
C PHE A 17 6.37 -0.95 -10.90
N LYS A 18 7.31 -1.19 -11.82
CA LYS A 18 8.62 -0.54 -11.76
C LYS A 18 8.49 0.97 -11.69
N GLU A 19 7.73 1.58 -12.59
CA GLU A 19 7.56 3.03 -12.65
C GLU A 19 6.86 3.59 -11.41
N THR A 20 5.82 2.92 -10.88
CA THR A 20 5.11 3.35 -9.67
C THR A 20 5.91 3.14 -8.39
N SER A 21 6.95 2.27 -8.40
CA SER A 21 7.85 2.01 -7.27
C SER A 21 9.09 2.90 -7.24
N LYS A 22 9.16 3.92 -8.13
CA LYS A 22 10.29 4.85 -8.24
C LYS A 22 10.46 5.68 -6.99
N ASP A 23 11.69 5.71 -6.45
CA ASP A 23 12.12 6.62 -5.40
C ASP A 23 13.28 7.48 -5.90
N ASP A 24 13.15 8.81 -5.82
CA ASP A 24 14.13 9.80 -6.27
C ASP A 24 14.53 10.79 -5.16
N HIS A 25 14.26 10.45 -3.89
CA HIS A 25 14.44 11.36 -2.76
C HIS A 25 15.91 11.73 -2.48
N ASP A 26 16.85 10.86 -2.75
CA ASP A 26 18.27 11.04 -2.41
C ASP A 26 19.14 11.49 -3.61
N GLY A 27 18.52 12.00 -4.68
CA GLY A 27 19.22 12.42 -5.91
C GLY A 27 19.70 11.26 -6.80
N SER A 28 19.44 10.02 -6.39
CA SER A 28 19.58 8.81 -7.19
C SER A 28 18.22 8.18 -7.44
N ILE A 29 17.95 7.76 -8.66
CA ILE A 29 16.72 7.04 -9.00
C ILE A 29 16.92 5.58 -8.61
N THR A 30 16.03 5.08 -7.71
CA THR A 30 15.94 3.67 -7.35
C THR A 30 14.52 3.16 -7.59
N TYR A 31 14.39 1.87 -7.83
CA TYR A 31 13.12 1.19 -7.99
C TYR A 31 12.99 0.10 -6.94
N MET A 32 11.83 -0.04 -6.31
CA MET A 32 11.62 -1.07 -5.30
C MET A 32 11.22 -2.42 -5.91
N THR A 33 10.81 -2.44 -7.19
CA THR A 33 10.60 -3.66 -7.98
C THR A 33 10.96 -3.42 -9.44
N GLU A 34 11.37 -4.47 -10.13
CA GLU A 34 11.66 -4.46 -11.57
C GLU A 34 10.47 -4.96 -12.42
N SER A 35 9.32 -5.28 -11.78
CA SER A 35 8.15 -5.81 -12.47
C SER A 35 7.63 -4.86 -13.54
N GLN A 36 7.45 -5.39 -14.76
CA GLN A 36 6.88 -4.69 -15.91
C GLN A 36 5.34 -4.87 -16.01
N TYR A 37 4.73 -5.48 -15.00
CA TYR A 37 3.28 -5.66 -14.99
C TYR A 37 2.57 -4.30 -14.96
N GLN A 38 1.53 -4.17 -15.81
CA GLN A 38 0.77 -2.93 -15.95
C GLN A 38 -0.19 -2.75 -14.77
N VAL A 39 -0.10 -1.61 -14.13
CA VAL A 39 -0.95 -1.17 -13.02
C VAL A 39 -1.46 0.25 -13.30
N ILE A 40 -2.39 0.72 -12.52
CA ILE A 40 -2.85 2.09 -12.54
C ILE A 40 -1.97 2.90 -11.59
N SER A 41 -1.28 3.92 -12.09
CA SER A 41 -0.57 4.92 -11.28
C SER A 41 -1.59 5.77 -10.54
N PHE A 42 -1.79 5.50 -9.26
CA PHE A 42 -2.82 6.22 -8.51
C PHE A 42 -2.40 7.65 -8.14
N ASP A 43 -1.10 7.94 -8.17
CA ASP A 43 -0.60 9.31 -8.09
C ASP A 43 -1.07 10.15 -9.30
N ASP A 44 -0.99 9.59 -10.52
CA ASP A 44 -1.45 10.31 -11.72
C ASP A 44 -2.98 10.42 -11.75
N VAL A 45 -3.69 9.36 -11.33
CA VAL A 45 -5.16 9.40 -11.14
C VAL A 45 -5.55 10.53 -10.20
N LYS A 46 -4.89 10.67 -9.05
CA LYS A 46 -5.13 11.75 -8.11
C LYS A 46 -4.88 13.11 -8.75
N GLU A 47 -3.77 13.30 -9.46
CA GLU A 47 -3.47 14.59 -10.13
C GLU A 47 -4.54 14.95 -11.17
N GLU A 48 -4.99 13.98 -11.98
CA GLU A 48 -6.06 14.19 -12.95
C GLU A 48 -7.39 14.49 -12.26
N TYR A 49 -7.74 13.73 -11.20
CA TYR A 49 -8.99 13.89 -10.45
C TYR A 49 -9.12 15.28 -9.80
N ILE A 50 -8.04 15.80 -9.19
CA ILE A 50 -8.10 17.08 -8.47
C ILE A 50 -7.93 18.30 -9.36
N LYS A 51 -7.59 18.14 -10.64
CA LYS A 51 -7.19 19.22 -11.55
C LYS A 51 -8.13 20.41 -11.54
N ASP A 52 -9.43 20.16 -11.53
CA ASP A 52 -10.46 21.19 -11.65
C ASP A 52 -11.19 21.47 -10.32
N LEU A 53 -10.75 20.86 -9.20
CA LEU A 53 -11.41 21.02 -7.90
C LEU A 53 -11.02 22.28 -7.14
N GLY A 54 -9.96 23.00 -7.55
CA GLY A 54 -9.53 24.25 -6.92
C GLY A 54 -9.12 24.09 -5.44
N LEU A 55 -8.53 22.96 -5.08
CA LEU A 55 -8.19 22.61 -3.70
C LEU A 55 -7.06 23.50 -3.15
N LYS A 56 -7.18 23.93 -1.88
CA LYS A 56 -6.13 24.67 -1.18
C LYS A 56 -4.95 23.78 -0.75
N SER A 57 -5.18 22.49 -0.60
CA SER A 57 -4.15 21.49 -0.27
C SER A 57 -4.36 20.25 -1.11
N VAL A 58 -3.26 19.67 -1.58
CA VAL A 58 -3.28 18.46 -2.40
C VAL A 58 -3.45 17.23 -1.51
N PRO A 59 -4.42 16.34 -1.79
CA PRO A 59 -4.54 15.06 -1.09
C PRO A 59 -3.32 14.19 -1.39
N ARG A 60 -3.06 13.20 -0.52
CA ARG A 60 -2.07 12.15 -0.74
C ARG A 60 -2.68 11.02 -1.57
N SER A 61 -1.83 10.16 -2.11
CA SER A 61 -2.27 8.95 -2.84
C SER A 61 -1.35 7.77 -2.56
N ASN A 62 -1.88 6.57 -2.67
CA ASN A 62 -1.10 5.36 -2.80
C ASN A 62 -0.46 5.32 -4.20
N ASP A 63 0.59 4.53 -4.37
CA ASP A 63 1.38 4.54 -5.60
C ASP A 63 0.68 3.78 -6.74
N ALA A 64 0.07 2.63 -6.46
CA ALA A 64 -0.55 1.80 -7.49
C ALA A 64 -1.91 1.22 -7.08
N LEU A 65 -2.78 1.02 -8.09
CA LEU A 65 -4.03 0.28 -8.02
C LEU A 65 -4.06 -0.77 -9.13
N LEU A 66 -4.50 -1.98 -8.83
CA LEU A 66 -4.67 -3.03 -9.84
C LEU A 66 -5.90 -3.90 -9.56
N SER A 67 -6.37 -4.57 -10.62
CA SER A 67 -7.37 -5.65 -10.53
C SER A 67 -6.66 -6.99 -10.71
N LEU A 68 -6.91 -7.93 -9.81
CA LEU A 68 -6.43 -9.31 -9.91
C LEU A 68 -7.33 -10.14 -10.83
N PRO A 69 -6.86 -11.32 -11.30
CA PRO A 69 -7.65 -12.19 -12.16
C PRO A 69 -8.99 -12.67 -11.57
N ASP A 70 -9.08 -12.73 -10.23
CA ASP A 70 -10.32 -13.06 -9.51
C ASP A 70 -11.28 -11.86 -9.39
N GLY A 71 -10.86 -10.69 -9.90
CA GLY A 71 -11.62 -9.45 -9.87
C GLY A 71 -11.51 -8.67 -8.56
N SER A 72 -10.74 -9.14 -7.60
CA SER A 72 -10.42 -8.34 -6.41
C SER A 72 -9.48 -7.20 -6.78
N LEU A 73 -9.56 -6.11 -6.02
CA LEU A 73 -8.75 -4.92 -6.24
C LEU A 73 -7.66 -4.82 -5.18
N VAL A 74 -6.53 -4.24 -5.54
CA VAL A 74 -5.41 -4.07 -4.60
C VAL A 74 -4.82 -2.68 -4.72
N PHE A 75 -4.72 -1.96 -3.60
CA PHE A 75 -3.83 -0.80 -3.49
C PHE A 75 -2.45 -1.24 -3.04
N VAL A 76 -1.42 -0.69 -3.69
CA VAL A 76 -0.02 -0.91 -3.31
C VAL A 76 0.64 0.43 -3.02
N GLU A 77 1.34 0.51 -1.91
CA GLU A 77 2.19 1.62 -1.50
C GLU A 77 3.63 1.14 -1.36
N PHE A 78 4.58 1.86 -1.94
CA PHE A 78 6.01 1.59 -1.84
C PHE A 78 6.69 2.58 -0.89
N LYS A 79 7.46 2.10 0.08
CA LYS A 79 8.19 2.93 1.04
C LYS A 79 9.63 2.50 1.18
N ASN A 80 10.52 3.16 0.44
CA ASN A 80 11.96 2.89 0.48
C ASN A 80 12.64 3.51 1.73
N GLY A 81 12.08 4.56 2.33
CA GLY A 81 12.63 5.23 3.50
C GLY A 81 12.40 4.51 4.84
N TYR A 82 12.98 5.05 5.91
CA TYR A 82 12.67 4.65 7.29
C TYR A 82 11.21 5.04 7.63
N ILE A 83 10.48 4.16 8.29
CA ILE A 83 9.07 4.35 8.65
C ILE A 83 8.95 4.69 10.14
N ASP A 84 9.12 5.96 10.47
CA ASP A 84 8.84 6.50 11.80
C ASP A 84 7.33 6.81 11.99
N LEU A 85 6.99 7.37 13.14
CA LEU A 85 5.59 7.73 13.46
C LEU A 85 4.99 8.74 12.48
N LYS A 86 5.80 9.68 11.96
CA LYS A 86 5.35 10.65 10.96
C LYS A 86 5.05 9.96 9.63
N ASN A 87 5.94 9.08 9.19
CA ASN A 87 5.74 8.29 7.97
C ASN A 87 4.53 7.34 8.09
N GLN A 88 4.29 6.75 9.26
CA GLN A 88 3.07 5.95 9.52
C GLN A 88 1.80 6.80 9.38
N TYR A 89 1.82 8.04 9.89
CA TYR A 89 0.70 8.97 9.72
C TYR A 89 0.50 9.32 8.24
N ASP A 90 1.57 9.60 7.50
CA ASP A 90 1.51 9.91 6.07
C ASP A 90 0.95 8.72 5.25
N ILE A 91 1.36 7.48 5.56
CA ILE A 91 0.81 6.27 4.94
C ILE A 91 -0.70 6.15 5.21
N ARG A 92 -1.13 6.34 6.46
CA ARG A 92 -2.56 6.33 6.80
C ARG A 92 -3.35 7.39 6.06
N LYS A 93 -2.77 8.59 5.92
CA LYS A 93 -3.38 9.68 5.15
C LYS A 93 -3.50 9.30 3.67
N LYS A 94 -2.46 8.70 3.06
CA LYS A 94 -2.51 8.17 1.69
C LYS A 94 -3.66 7.17 1.51
N ILE A 95 -3.83 6.25 2.45
CA ILE A 95 -4.93 5.26 2.44
C ILE A 95 -6.28 5.96 2.39
N PHE A 96 -6.56 6.89 3.31
CA PHE A 96 -7.86 7.56 3.38
C PHE A 96 -8.12 8.44 2.15
N ASP A 97 -7.14 9.25 1.74
CA ASP A 97 -7.28 10.13 0.59
C ASP A 97 -7.51 9.30 -0.71
N SER A 98 -6.75 8.19 -0.89
CA SER A 98 -6.95 7.30 -2.06
C SER A 98 -8.32 6.60 -2.05
N MET A 99 -8.78 6.16 -0.90
CA MET A 99 -10.10 5.55 -0.78
C MET A 99 -11.23 6.54 -1.10
N LEU A 100 -11.12 7.80 -0.66
CA LEU A 100 -12.10 8.84 -0.98
C LEU A 100 -12.14 9.11 -2.49
N ILE A 101 -10.96 9.31 -3.11
CA ILE A 101 -10.85 9.55 -4.56
C ILE A 101 -11.40 8.34 -5.34
N PHE A 102 -10.96 7.12 -5.00
CA PHE A 102 -11.44 5.90 -5.65
C PHE A 102 -12.97 5.77 -5.52
N SER A 103 -13.49 5.94 -4.31
CA SER A 103 -14.92 5.77 -4.03
C SER A 103 -15.78 6.76 -4.81
N ASP A 104 -15.31 7.98 -4.98
CA ASP A 104 -16.01 9.01 -5.76
C ASP A 104 -15.98 8.69 -7.26
N ILE A 105 -14.81 8.29 -7.80
CA ILE A 105 -14.67 7.92 -9.22
C ILE A 105 -15.58 6.75 -9.61
N VAL A 106 -15.65 5.70 -8.75
CA VAL A 106 -16.41 4.47 -9.07
C VAL A 106 -17.80 4.45 -8.43
N GLU A 107 -18.22 5.55 -7.83
CA GLU A 107 -19.52 5.72 -7.17
C GLU A 107 -19.84 4.60 -6.17
N THR A 108 -18.86 4.28 -5.30
CA THR A 108 -19.00 3.21 -4.30
C THR A 108 -18.66 3.71 -2.90
N GLY A 109 -18.75 2.83 -1.92
CA GLY A 109 -18.47 3.15 -0.52
C GLY A 109 -17.57 2.11 0.15
N ILE A 110 -17.22 2.42 1.41
CA ILE A 110 -16.32 1.60 2.24
C ILE A 110 -16.76 0.13 2.38
N SER A 111 -18.05 -0.16 2.24
CA SER A 111 -18.55 -1.53 2.28
C SER A 111 -18.01 -2.37 1.12
N HIS A 112 -17.82 -1.75 -0.06
CA HIS A 112 -17.23 -2.41 -1.22
C HIS A 112 -15.73 -2.64 -1.00
N THR A 113 -14.98 -1.60 -0.61
CA THR A 113 -13.53 -1.74 -0.39
C THR A 113 -13.21 -2.78 0.69
N ARG A 114 -14.03 -2.83 1.75
CA ARG A 114 -13.92 -3.85 2.80
C ARG A 114 -14.14 -5.27 2.30
N ALA A 115 -15.00 -5.48 1.32
CA ALA A 115 -15.33 -6.80 0.79
C ALA A 115 -14.40 -7.27 -0.34
N GLU A 116 -13.95 -6.33 -1.19
CA GLU A 116 -13.38 -6.64 -2.51
C GLU A 116 -11.96 -6.07 -2.73
N MET A 117 -11.43 -5.30 -1.77
CA MET A 117 -10.12 -4.69 -1.91
C MET A 117 -9.15 -5.13 -0.82
N ASP A 118 -7.90 -5.34 -1.22
CA ASP A 118 -6.76 -5.54 -0.33
C ASP A 118 -5.82 -4.32 -0.36
N TYR A 119 -4.98 -4.22 0.66
CA TYR A 119 -3.94 -3.20 0.73
C TYR A 119 -2.59 -3.83 1.02
N ILE A 120 -1.56 -3.40 0.29
CA ILE A 120 -0.18 -3.87 0.45
C ILE A 120 0.74 -2.67 0.67
N LEU A 121 1.47 -2.66 1.79
CA LEU A 121 2.64 -1.81 1.98
C LEU A 121 3.89 -2.61 1.66
N VAL A 122 4.65 -2.18 0.65
CA VAL A 122 5.98 -2.73 0.34
C VAL A 122 7.03 -1.81 0.96
N TYR A 123 7.90 -2.37 1.83
CA TYR A 123 8.87 -1.57 2.57
C TYR A 123 10.31 -2.11 2.43
N ASN A 124 11.28 -1.20 2.56
CA ASN A 124 12.68 -1.54 2.57
C ASN A 124 13.09 -2.11 3.94
N GLN A 125 13.39 -3.43 4.00
CA GLN A 125 13.77 -4.12 5.23
C GLN A 125 15.09 -3.62 5.81
N THR A 126 16.04 -3.24 4.96
CA THR A 126 17.36 -2.75 5.44
C THR A 126 17.23 -1.45 6.20
N LYS A 127 16.36 -0.54 5.74
CA LYS A 127 16.07 0.73 6.42
C LYS A 127 15.06 0.57 7.58
N ASN A 128 14.34 -0.55 7.63
CA ASN A 128 13.36 -0.90 8.67
C ASN A 128 13.66 -2.29 9.25
N PRO A 129 14.83 -2.50 9.87
CA PRO A 129 15.18 -3.79 10.41
C PRO A 129 14.22 -4.18 11.52
N LEU A 130 13.79 -5.43 11.50
CA LEU A 130 13.08 -6.02 12.62
C LEU A 130 14.13 -6.41 13.66
N GLU A 131 14.43 -5.53 14.57
CA GLU A 131 15.30 -5.87 15.68
C GLU A 131 14.57 -6.79 16.69
N PRO A 132 15.05 -8.01 16.89
CA PRO A 132 14.71 -8.74 18.10
C PRO A 132 15.58 -8.13 19.21
N GLY A 133 15.06 -7.13 19.94
CA GLY A 133 15.62 -6.74 21.23
C GLY A 133 16.53 -5.55 21.33
N SER A 134 16.43 -4.49 20.56
CA SER A 134 17.01 -3.20 20.96
C SER A 134 16.15 -2.52 22.03
N ALA A 135 16.16 -3.09 23.22
CA ALA A 135 15.62 -2.49 24.42
C ALA A 135 16.55 -1.37 24.90
N LYS A 136 16.60 -0.24 24.18
CA LYS A 136 17.11 1.03 24.71
C LYS A 136 16.36 2.20 24.10
N THR A 137 15.10 2.31 24.39
CA THR A 137 14.34 3.56 24.59
C THR A 137 12.92 3.14 24.97
N LYS A 138 12.30 3.84 25.89
CA LYS A 138 11.01 3.58 26.51
C LYS A 138 10.07 2.75 25.61
N VAL A 139 9.97 1.47 25.95
CA VAL A 139 9.12 0.51 25.25
C VAL A 139 7.72 1.07 25.21
N SER A 140 7.27 1.49 24.03
CA SER A 140 5.85 1.64 23.81
C SER A 140 5.26 0.22 23.78
N ASP A 141 4.11 -0.01 24.39
CA ASP A 141 3.44 -1.32 24.45
C ASP A 141 3.27 -1.99 23.08
N SER A 142 3.43 -1.24 21.98
CA SER A 142 3.37 -1.71 20.60
C SER A 142 4.55 -2.60 20.18
N GLU A 143 5.80 -2.28 20.58
CA GLU A 143 7.00 -3.04 20.14
C GLU A 143 7.06 -4.45 20.77
N SER A 144 6.65 -4.56 22.03
CA SER A 144 6.53 -5.86 22.69
C SER A 144 5.39 -6.70 22.09
N ARG A 145 4.29 -6.07 21.72
CA ARG A 145 3.18 -6.71 20.99
C ARG A 145 3.61 -7.21 19.62
N ASP A 146 4.41 -6.43 18.90
CA ASP A 146 4.92 -6.77 17.56
C ASP A 146 5.86 -7.99 17.61
N ALA A 147 6.75 -8.08 18.60
CA ALA A 147 7.63 -9.23 18.79
C ALA A 147 6.84 -10.49 19.16
N ILE A 148 5.85 -10.38 20.04
CA ILE A 148 4.99 -11.49 20.45
C ILE A 148 4.08 -11.93 19.30
N ALA A 149 3.45 -10.98 18.58
CA ALA A 149 2.60 -11.27 17.45
C ALA A 149 3.36 -11.97 16.31
N LYS A 150 4.61 -11.56 16.03
CA LYS A 150 5.47 -12.24 15.06
C LYS A 150 5.79 -13.68 15.47
N LYS A 151 6.00 -13.93 16.76
CA LYS A 151 6.23 -15.28 17.29
C LYS A 151 4.97 -16.14 17.20
N LEU A 152 3.80 -15.56 17.50
CA LEU A 152 2.50 -16.24 17.39
C LEU A 152 2.10 -16.48 15.93
N SER A 153 2.37 -15.52 15.02
CA SER A 153 2.10 -15.64 13.58
C SER A 153 2.93 -16.77 12.93
N ARG A 154 4.19 -16.95 13.35
CA ARG A 154 4.99 -18.12 12.92
C ARG A 154 4.38 -19.45 13.37
N LEU A 155 3.64 -19.45 14.47
CA LEU A 155 2.95 -20.64 14.99
C LEU A 155 1.57 -20.85 14.35
N GLY A 156 0.93 -19.77 13.82
CA GLY A 156 -0.44 -19.79 13.32
C GLY A 156 -0.63 -19.58 11.82
N HIS A 157 0.44 -19.48 11.01
CA HIS A 157 0.39 -19.15 9.58
C HIS A 157 -0.37 -17.84 9.21
N THR A 158 -0.58 -16.95 10.18
CA THR A 158 -1.19 -15.63 9.94
C THR A 158 -0.10 -14.61 9.66
N GLU A 159 -0.14 -13.97 8.49
CA GLU A 159 0.81 -12.91 8.13
C GLU A 159 0.63 -11.71 9.09
N TYR A 160 1.74 -11.28 9.71
CA TYR A 160 1.72 -10.17 10.66
C TYR A 160 1.79 -8.83 9.93
N VAL A 161 0.79 -7.97 10.15
CA VAL A 161 0.74 -6.60 9.60
C VAL A 161 1.54 -5.64 10.47
N LYS A 162 2.51 -4.93 9.87
CA LYS A 162 3.42 -4.00 10.55
C LYS A 162 2.93 -2.56 10.49
N PHE A 163 3.64 -1.68 11.22
CA PHE A 163 3.46 -0.22 11.19
C PHE A 163 2.05 0.23 11.62
N GLY A 164 1.35 -0.61 12.40
CA GLY A 164 0.01 -0.32 12.89
C GLY A 164 -1.03 -0.16 11.78
N LEU A 165 -0.87 -0.90 10.67
CA LEU A 165 -1.80 -0.92 9.55
C LEU A 165 -2.90 -1.97 9.70
N ASP A 166 -2.78 -2.86 10.68
CA ASP A 166 -3.78 -3.87 11.05
C ASP A 166 -5.17 -3.26 11.34
N ILE A 167 -5.22 -2.00 11.80
CA ILE A 167 -6.47 -1.26 12.03
C ILE A 167 -7.34 -1.11 10.77
N PHE A 168 -6.75 -1.20 9.57
CA PHE A 168 -7.48 -1.07 8.31
C PHE A 168 -8.10 -2.38 7.84
N LYS A 169 -7.62 -3.53 8.34
CA LYS A 169 -8.19 -4.84 8.02
C LYS A 169 -9.62 -4.95 8.60
N ASN A 170 -10.55 -5.42 7.79
CA ASN A 170 -11.98 -5.51 8.11
C ASN A 170 -12.66 -4.16 8.42
N TYR A 171 -11.92 -3.06 8.41
CA TYR A 171 -12.47 -1.71 8.52
C TYR A 171 -12.56 -1.03 7.16
N CYS A 172 -11.44 -0.93 6.45
CA CYS A 172 -11.33 -0.30 5.14
C CYS A 172 -11.11 -1.31 4.01
N PHE A 173 -10.36 -2.37 4.29
CA PHE A 173 -9.96 -3.39 3.34
C PHE A 173 -10.32 -4.78 3.84
N ARG A 174 -10.45 -5.73 2.90
CA ARG A 174 -10.64 -7.16 3.19
C ARG A 174 -9.39 -7.70 3.90
N GLU A 175 -8.23 -7.51 3.28
CA GLU A 175 -6.94 -7.89 3.81
C GLU A 175 -5.95 -6.72 3.74
N VAL A 176 -4.96 -6.75 4.64
CA VAL A 176 -3.86 -5.77 4.70
C VAL A 176 -2.55 -6.52 4.90
N TYR A 177 -1.56 -6.19 4.09
CA TYR A 177 -0.24 -6.82 4.11
C TYR A 177 0.87 -5.79 4.26
N SER A 178 1.96 -6.19 4.92
CA SER A 178 3.22 -5.43 4.96
C SER A 178 4.34 -6.35 4.53
N TYR A 179 4.78 -6.19 3.31
CA TYR A 179 5.81 -7.03 2.69
C TYR A 179 7.16 -6.31 2.60
N THR A 180 8.23 -7.03 2.79
CA THR A 180 9.53 -6.66 2.25
C THR A 180 9.48 -6.74 0.71
N ILE A 181 10.48 -6.19 0.03
CA ILE A 181 10.57 -6.30 -1.43
C ILE A 181 10.54 -7.77 -1.87
N GLN A 182 11.32 -8.64 -1.21
CA GLN A 182 11.38 -10.07 -1.53
C GLN A 182 10.07 -10.81 -1.23
N GLU A 183 9.39 -10.43 -0.13
CA GLU A 183 8.07 -11.00 0.19
C GLU A 183 7.01 -10.56 -0.83
N PHE A 184 7.06 -9.31 -1.31
CA PHE A 184 6.16 -8.81 -2.35
C PHE A 184 6.34 -9.57 -3.66
N GLU A 185 7.58 -9.74 -4.12
CA GLU A 185 7.88 -10.51 -5.32
C GLU A 185 7.38 -11.95 -5.21
N LYS A 186 7.73 -12.64 -4.12
CA LYS A 186 7.38 -14.06 -3.93
C LYS A 186 5.91 -14.31 -3.61
N ASN A 187 5.35 -13.54 -2.64
CA ASN A 187 4.03 -13.84 -2.08
C ASN A 187 2.91 -13.15 -2.86
N PHE A 188 3.24 -12.15 -3.68
CA PHE A 188 2.25 -11.42 -4.46
C PHE A 188 2.49 -11.54 -5.96
N LEU A 189 3.62 -11.07 -6.51
CA LEU A 189 3.83 -11.10 -7.97
C LEU A 189 3.88 -12.53 -8.52
N GLU A 190 4.72 -13.40 -7.97
CA GLU A 190 4.83 -14.80 -8.43
C GLU A 190 3.52 -15.58 -8.20
N LYS A 191 2.86 -15.38 -7.05
CA LYS A 191 1.61 -16.06 -6.70
C LYS A 191 0.49 -15.74 -7.69
N HIS A 192 0.41 -14.51 -8.19
CA HIS A 192 -0.62 -14.08 -9.12
C HIS A 192 -0.15 -14.11 -10.59
N ALA A 193 1.10 -14.55 -10.83
CA ALA A 193 1.74 -14.58 -12.16
C ALA A 193 1.74 -13.21 -12.85
N ILE A 194 2.07 -12.14 -12.10
CA ILE A 194 2.09 -10.75 -12.52
C ILE A 194 3.45 -10.07 -12.31
#